data_b8505dbb03f8ca299aaaf81389ed9dfb
#
_entry.id   b8505dbb03f8ca299aaaf81389ed9dfb
#
_cell.length_a   1.000
_cell.length_b   1.000
_cell.length_c   1.000
_cell.angle_alpha   90.00
_cell.angle_beta   90.00
_cell.angle_gamma   90.00
#
_symmetry.space_group_name_H-M   'P 1'
#
loop_
_entity.id
_entity.type
_entity.pdbx_description
1 polymer ?
#
loop_
_entity_poly.entity_id
_entity_poly.type
_entity_poly.pdbx_seq_one_letter_code
_entity_poly.pdbx_strand_id
1 'polypeptide(L)'
;MRPIEGFHAYRALYHGRAGCVRHNHSCSPLSPHSTMPHYLIAPSILSADFARLGEEVRAVIAAGADWIHFDVMDNHYVPNLTIGPAVAQALKPHCVAPDGRRIPLDVHLMVQPVDALAQMFADAGADLISFHPDASTHVHRSIQAIRARGCQVGLVFNPAAPLDVLDWVIDDIDLILIMSVNPGFGGQSFIDSALRKVEQARRRIDACGKDIRLEVDGGIKADNIRRVADAGADTFVAGSAIFGQPDYRAVIERMRAALSA
;
A
#
# COMPACT_ATOMS: atom_id res chain seq x y z
N MET A 1 46.68 -29.44 -20.45
CA MET A 1 46.49 -29.89 -19.07
C MET A 1 47.59 -29.30 -18.21
N ARG A 2 47.26 -28.29 -17.40
CA ARG A 2 48.09 -27.80 -16.29
C ARG A 2 47.14 -27.57 -15.11
N PRO A 3 47.48 -28.01 -13.89
CA PRO A 3 46.61 -27.86 -12.72
C PRO A 3 46.71 -26.48 -12.11
N ILE A 4 45.58 -26.00 -11.55
CA ILE A 4 45.49 -24.77 -10.77
C ILE A 4 45.68 -25.17 -9.29
N GLU A 5 46.82 -24.79 -8.71
CA GLU A 5 47.07 -24.80 -7.27
C GLU A 5 46.65 -23.46 -6.66
N GLY A 6 46.10 -23.49 -5.44
CA GLY A 6 46.02 -22.27 -4.63
C GLY A 6 44.85 -22.15 -3.69
N PHE A 7 44.64 -23.13 -2.76
CA PHE A 7 43.87 -22.92 -1.52
C PHE A 7 44.84 -22.82 -0.36
N HIS A 8 45.04 -21.65 0.19
CA HIS A 8 45.64 -21.44 1.51
C HIS A 8 44.85 -20.45 2.36
N ALA A 9 44.15 -20.99 3.33
CA ALA A 9 44.20 -20.66 4.75
C ALA A 9 44.17 -19.18 5.17
N TYR A 10 43.03 -18.77 5.77
CA TYR A 10 43.02 -17.80 6.85
C TYR A 10 42.32 -18.42 8.07
N ARG A 11 43.16 -18.93 8.98
CA ARG A 11 42.82 -19.31 10.36
C ARG A 11 43.79 -18.58 11.26
N ALA A 12 43.34 -17.58 12.00
CA ALA A 12 43.92 -17.20 13.29
C ALA A 12 43.16 -16.03 13.96
N LEU A 13 42.79 -16.29 15.20
CA LEU A 13 42.89 -15.47 16.40
C LEU A 13 41.79 -14.45 16.66
N TYR A 14 40.82 -14.84 17.47
CA TYR A 14 40.27 -13.98 18.52
C TYR A 14 40.00 -14.79 19.79
N HIS A 15 41.00 -14.81 20.70
CA HIS A 15 40.80 -15.01 22.13
C HIS A 15 40.80 -13.62 22.78
N GLY A 16 39.65 -13.20 23.35
CA GLY A 16 39.51 -11.95 24.08
C GLY A 16 38.35 -12.03 25.08
N ARG A 17 38.75 -12.23 26.30
CA ARG A 17 38.09 -12.25 27.62
C ARG A 17 36.69 -11.65 27.72
N ALA A 18 35.79 -12.45 28.29
CA ALA A 18 34.53 -12.06 28.88
C ALA A 18 34.72 -11.03 30.01
N GLY A 19 34.08 -9.87 29.86
CA GLY A 19 33.84 -8.89 30.92
C GLY A 19 32.33 -8.66 30.98
N CYS A 20 31.66 -9.36 31.91
CA CYS A 20 30.23 -9.20 32.18
C CYS A 20 30.02 -7.91 32.99
N VAL A 21 29.63 -6.84 32.31
CA VAL A 21 29.11 -5.63 32.95
C VAL A 21 27.57 -5.70 32.90
N ARG A 22 26.97 -6.03 34.03
CA ARG A 22 25.51 -5.93 34.22
C ARG A 22 25.14 -4.46 34.31
N HIS A 23 24.58 -3.91 33.24
CA HIS A 23 23.85 -2.65 33.31
C HIS A 23 22.38 -2.97 33.62
N ASN A 24 21.99 -2.66 34.84
CA ASN A 24 20.60 -2.58 35.25
C ASN A 24 19.97 -1.37 34.51
N HIS A 25 19.35 -1.61 33.36
CA HIS A 25 18.42 -0.67 32.80
C HIS A 25 17.02 -1.03 33.35
N SER A 26 16.56 -0.22 34.27
CA SER A 26 15.16 -0.17 34.66
C SER A 26 14.33 0.16 33.41
N CYS A 27 13.64 -0.84 32.91
CA CYS A 27 12.64 -0.69 31.84
C CYS A 27 11.44 0.05 32.48
N SER A 28 11.37 1.35 32.29
CA SER A 28 10.14 2.11 32.56
C SER A 28 9.09 1.65 31.55
N PRO A 29 7.85 1.35 31.96
CA PRO A 29 6.79 1.00 31.02
C PRO A 29 6.56 2.20 30.09
N LEU A 30 6.72 2.00 28.79
CA LEU A 30 6.32 2.95 27.77
C LEU A 30 4.82 3.22 27.96
N SER A 31 4.47 4.44 28.33
CA SER A 31 3.08 4.91 28.31
C SER A 31 2.54 4.72 26.90
N PRO A 32 1.33 4.16 26.73
CA PRO A 32 0.69 4.12 25.42
C PRO A 32 0.41 5.56 24.98
N HIS A 33 1.22 6.08 24.07
CA HIS A 33 0.83 7.28 23.33
C HIS A 33 -0.35 6.89 22.44
N SER A 34 -1.54 7.09 22.96
CA SER A 34 -2.80 7.11 22.22
C SER A 34 -2.81 8.37 21.35
N THR A 35 -2.00 8.38 20.30
CA THR A 35 -2.27 9.26 19.16
C THR A 35 -3.42 8.62 18.40
N MET A 36 -4.54 9.33 18.25
CA MET A 36 -5.66 8.92 17.40
C MET A 36 -5.09 8.46 16.05
N PRO A 37 -5.52 7.30 15.54
CA PRO A 37 -5.00 6.81 14.27
C PRO A 37 -5.24 7.86 13.17
N HIS A 38 -4.20 8.19 12.43
CA HIS A 38 -4.30 9.13 11.32
C HIS A 38 -4.85 8.39 10.10
N TYR A 39 -6.17 8.49 9.90
CA TYR A 39 -6.88 7.88 8.79
C TYR A 39 -6.62 8.60 7.47
N LEU A 40 -6.39 7.85 6.39
CA LEU A 40 -6.18 8.36 5.05
C LEU A 40 -7.32 7.96 4.11
N ILE A 41 -7.75 8.89 3.26
CA ILE A 41 -8.71 8.65 2.19
C ILE A 41 -7.98 8.76 0.86
N ALA A 42 -8.01 7.68 0.07
CA ALA A 42 -7.35 7.53 -1.21
C ALA A 42 -8.41 7.34 -2.33
N PRO A 43 -8.86 8.40 -3.00
CA PRO A 43 -9.78 8.26 -4.12
C PRO A 43 -9.15 7.47 -5.27
N SER A 44 -9.83 6.35 -5.68
CA SER A 44 -9.42 5.59 -6.88
C SER A 44 -9.92 6.27 -8.14
N ILE A 45 -8.99 6.72 -8.97
CA ILE A 45 -9.29 7.37 -10.25
C ILE A 45 -9.85 6.42 -11.31
N LEU A 46 -9.90 5.12 -11.04
CA LEU A 46 -10.60 4.15 -11.88
C LEU A 46 -12.08 4.53 -12.10
N SER A 47 -12.68 5.28 -11.16
CA SER A 47 -14.06 5.74 -11.22
C SER A 47 -14.21 7.17 -11.72
N ALA A 48 -13.12 7.86 -12.05
CA ALA A 48 -13.12 9.24 -12.53
C ALA A 48 -13.44 9.33 -14.03
N ASP A 49 -13.69 10.54 -14.51
CA ASP A 49 -13.81 10.82 -15.96
C ASP A 49 -12.41 10.77 -16.59
N PHE A 50 -12.11 9.70 -17.31
CA PHE A 50 -10.80 9.49 -17.96
C PHE A 50 -10.46 10.56 -19.01
N ALA A 51 -11.46 11.23 -19.59
CA ALA A 51 -11.22 12.34 -20.54
C ALA A 51 -10.65 13.59 -19.85
N ARG A 52 -10.75 13.67 -18.50
CA ARG A 52 -10.35 14.86 -17.72
C ARG A 52 -9.58 14.50 -16.45
N LEU A 53 -8.85 13.38 -16.43
CA LEU A 53 -8.18 12.85 -15.23
C LEU A 53 -7.37 13.89 -14.45
N GLY A 54 -6.66 14.79 -15.14
CA GLY A 54 -5.89 15.84 -14.46
C GLY A 54 -6.77 16.85 -13.71
N GLU A 55 -7.99 17.12 -14.18
CA GLU A 55 -8.98 17.97 -13.49
C GLU A 55 -9.58 17.22 -12.30
N GLU A 56 -9.94 15.96 -12.49
CA GLU A 56 -10.50 15.08 -11.48
C GLU A 56 -9.53 14.91 -10.29
N VAL A 57 -8.25 14.66 -10.56
CA VAL A 57 -7.20 14.55 -9.53
C VAL A 57 -7.09 15.85 -8.73
N ARG A 58 -7.03 17.02 -9.42
CA ARG A 58 -6.98 18.29 -8.69
C ARG A 58 -8.24 18.53 -7.86
N ALA A 59 -9.41 18.16 -8.38
CA ALA A 59 -10.68 18.36 -7.68
C ALA A 59 -10.78 17.53 -6.40
N VAL A 60 -10.42 16.22 -6.42
CA VAL A 60 -10.47 15.39 -5.21
C VAL A 60 -9.39 15.79 -4.21
N ILE A 61 -8.22 16.23 -4.66
CA ILE A 61 -7.17 16.76 -3.76
C ILE A 61 -7.65 18.05 -3.07
N ALA A 62 -8.24 18.98 -3.81
CA ALA A 62 -8.83 20.19 -3.25
C ALA A 62 -10.02 19.90 -2.32
N ALA A 63 -10.69 18.77 -2.50
CA ALA A 63 -11.75 18.25 -1.62
C ALA A 63 -11.21 17.60 -0.34
N GLY A 64 -9.89 17.35 -0.23
CA GLY A 64 -9.27 16.83 0.97
C GLY A 64 -8.80 15.37 0.89
N ALA A 65 -8.56 14.84 -0.29
CA ALA A 65 -7.90 13.54 -0.48
C ALA A 65 -6.48 13.56 0.08
N ASP A 66 -6.06 12.45 0.69
CA ASP A 66 -4.70 12.29 1.25
C ASP A 66 -3.74 11.66 0.24
N TRP A 67 -4.22 10.68 -0.53
CA TRP A 67 -3.49 9.99 -1.60
C TRP A 67 -4.33 9.98 -2.88
N ILE A 68 -3.71 9.61 -3.99
CA ILE A 68 -4.41 9.27 -5.24
C ILE A 68 -4.14 7.80 -5.54
N HIS A 69 -5.19 6.98 -5.52
CA HIS A 69 -5.10 5.57 -5.84
C HIS A 69 -5.25 5.32 -7.33
N PHE A 70 -4.30 4.58 -7.90
CA PHE A 70 -4.13 4.39 -9.34
C PHE A 70 -4.19 2.89 -9.68
N ASP A 71 -5.35 2.40 -10.12
CA ASP A 71 -5.60 1.00 -10.45
C ASP A 71 -5.09 0.64 -11.84
N VAL A 72 -4.10 -0.24 -11.91
CA VAL A 72 -3.46 -0.71 -13.16
C VAL A 72 -3.87 -2.14 -13.46
N MET A 73 -4.45 -2.35 -14.63
CA MET A 73 -4.91 -3.66 -15.11
C MET A 73 -4.38 -3.92 -16.52
N ASP A 74 -3.90 -5.13 -16.79
CA ASP A 74 -3.25 -5.52 -18.03
C ASP A 74 -4.02 -6.55 -18.88
N ASN A 75 -5.24 -6.89 -18.48
CA ASN A 75 -6.06 -7.93 -19.07
C ASN A 75 -5.44 -9.35 -19.01
N HIS A 76 -4.50 -9.57 -18.07
CA HIS A 76 -3.92 -10.89 -17.77
C HIS A 76 -4.25 -11.31 -16.35
N TYR A 77 -3.89 -10.50 -15.36
CA TYR A 77 -4.21 -10.78 -13.95
C TYR A 77 -5.71 -10.67 -13.66
N VAL A 78 -6.37 -9.67 -14.25
CA VAL A 78 -7.82 -9.46 -14.19
C VAL A 78 -8.38 -9.25 -15.61
N PRO A 79 -9.69 -9.58 -15.86
CA PRO A 79 -10.27 -9.47 -17.21
C PRO A 79 -10.68 -8.03 -17.54
N ASN A 80 -9.78 -7.09 -17.37
CA ASN A 80 -9.95 -5.68 -17.67
C ASN A 80 -8.60 -5.03 -18.03
N LEU A 81 -8.62 -3.95 -18.81
CA LEU A 81 -7.48 -3.15 -19.17
C LEU A 81 -7.76 -1.70 -18.78
N THR A 82 -6.84 -1.04 -18.08
CA THR A 82 -7.02 0.35 -17.66
C THR A 82 -5.97 1.28 -18.26
N ILE A 83 -5.10 1.84 -17.45
CA ILE A 83 -4.17 2.91 -17.81
C ILE A 83 -2.75 2.53 -17.46
N GLY A 84 -1.78 3.09 -18.19
CA GLY A 84 -0.38 2.73 -18.09
C GLY A 84 0.51 3.85 -17.52
N PRO A 85 1.85 3.61 -17.48
CA PRO A 85 2.82 4.54 -16.88
C PRO A 85 2.82 5.94 -17.49
N ALA A 86 2.52 6.08 -18.78
CA ALA A 86 2.43 7.39 -19.41
C ALA A 86 1.33 8.28 -18.79
N VAL A 87 0.22 7.69 -18.36
CA VAL A 87 -0.85 8.41 -17.66
C VAL A 87 -0.40 8.78 -16.24
N ALA A 88 0.27 7.89 -15.52
CA ALA A 88 0.83 8.20 -14.21
C ALA A 88 1.82 9.37 -14.27
N GLN A 89 2.72 9.37 -15.25
CA GLN A 89 3.67 10.46 -15.50
C GLN A 89 2.95 11.79 -15.79
N ALA A 90 1.89 11.75 -16.60
CA ALA A 90 1.10 12.95 -16.92
C ALA A 90 0.32 13.48 -15.72
N LEU A 91 -0.15 12.61 -14.81
CA LEU A 91 -0.90 13.00 -13.62
C LEU A 91 0.00 13.48 -12.47
N LYS A 92 1.25 13.04 -12.39
CA LYS A 92 2.16 13.38 -11.27
C LYS A 92 2.25 14.88 -10.98
N PRO A 93 2.34 15.80 -11.98
CA PRO A 93 2.33 17.25 -11.73
C PRO A 93 1.03 17.78 -11.11
N HIS A 94 -0.09 17.04 -11.23
CA HIS A 94 -1.39 17.40 -10.67
C HIS A 94 -1.56 16.90 -9.22
N CYS A 95 -0.69 16.01 -8.74
CA CYS A 95 -0.71 15.48 -7.38
C CYS A 95 -0.09 16.47 -6.38
N VAL A 96 -0.69 17.68 -6.30
CA VAL A 96 -0.25 18.75 -5.42
C VAL A 96 -1.47 19.41 -4.78
N ALA A 97 -1.47 19.52 -3.47
CA ALA A 97 -2.52 20.19 -2.72
C ALA A 97 -2.45 21.73 -2.89
N PRO A 98 -3.53 22.47 -2.61
CA PRO A 98 -3.55 23.94 -2.73
C PRO A 98 -2.50 24.65 -1.86
N ASP A 99 -2.02 24.01 -0.80
CA ASP A 99 -0.94 24.51 0.09
C ASP A 99 0.47 24.20 -0.43
N GLY A 100 0.59 23.54 -1.59
CA GLY A 100 1.86 23.14 -2.21
C GLY A 100 2.39 21.79 -1.74
N ARG A 101 1.73 21.09 -0.82
CA ARG A 101 2.10 19.76 -0.34
C ARG A 101 1.91 18.74 -1.46
N ARG A 102 2.92 17.88 -1.66
CA ARG A 102 2.81 16.75 -2.59
C ARG A 102 1.85 15.70 -2.05
N ILE A 103 0.98 15.22 -2.92
CA ILE A 103 0.05 14.13 -2.65
C ILE A 103 0.64 12.85 -3.24
N PRO A 104 0.81 11.79 -2.44
CA PRO A 104 1.33 10.52 -2.92
C PRO A 104 0.47 9.92 -4.02
N LEU A 105 1.15 9.38 -5.05
CA LEU A 105 0.55 8.55 -6.09
C LEU A 105 0.78 7.08 -5.68
N ASP A 106 -0.27 6.45 -5.24
CA ASP A 106 -0.34 5.06 -4.81
C ASP A 106 -0.79 4.19 -5.98
N VAL A 107 0.11 3.36 -6.49
CA VAL A 107 -0.11 2.55 -7.68
C VAL A 107 -0.37 1.10 -7.30
N HIS A 108 -1.58 0.62 -7.55
CA HIS A 108 -2.00 -0.75 -7.35
C HIS A 108 -1.90 -1.56 -8.66
N LEU A 109 -0.99 -2.53 -8.70
CA LEU A 109 -0.72 -3.35 -9.88
C LEU A 109 -1.52 -4.66 -9.86
N MET A 110 -2.58 -4.71 -10.63
CA MET A 110 -3.34 -5.92 -11.00
C MET A 110 -2.84 -6.43 -12.36
N VAL A 111 -1.57 -6.86 -12.40
CA VAL A 111 -0.85 -7.20 -13.63
C VAL A 111 -0.01 -8.45 -13.47
N GLN A 112 0.25 -9.15 -14.57
CA GLN A 112 1.12 -10.32 -14.61
C GLN A 112 1.89 -10.40 -15.95
N PRO A 113 3.25 -10.38 -15.92
CA PRO A 113 4.14 -10.34 -14.75
C PRO A 113 4.29 -8.93 -14.14
N VAL A 114 4.67 -8.87 -12.85
CA VAL A 114 4.75 -7.62 -12.07
C VAL A 114 5.98 -6.77 -12.40
N ASP A 115 7.17 -7.39 -12.45
CA ASP A 115 8.48 -6.72 -12.34
C ASP A 115 8.69 -5.60 -13.36
N ALA A 116 8.33 -5.84 -14.64
CA ALA A 116 8.56 -4.86 -15.70
C ALA A 116 7.70 -3.60 -15.53
N LEU A 117 6.40 -3.79 -15.23
CA LEU A 117 5.47 -2.66 -15.03
C LEU A 117 5.78 -1.91 -13.74
N ALA A 118 6.16 -2.59 -12.65
CA ALA A 118 6.57 -1.94 -11.42
C ALA A 118 7.75 -0.97 -11.66
N GLN A 119 8.75 -1.37 -12.45
CA GLN A 119 9.85 -0.48 -12.81
C GLN A 119 9.38 0.73 -13.62
N MET A 120 8.52 0.52 -14.62
CA MET A 120 8.01 1.60 -15.47
C MET A 120 7.16 2.60 -14.65
N PHE A 121 6.38 2.15 -13.68
CA PHE A 121 5.61 3.04 -12.80
C PHE A 121 6.48 3.79 -11.81
N ALA A 122 7.54 3.17 -11.28
CA ALA A 122 8.52 3.87 -10.48
C ALA A 122 9.20 5.01 -11.26
N ASP A 123 9.62 4.75 -12.51
CA ASP A 123 10.19 5.75 -13.40
C ASP A 123 9.17 6.85 -13.80
N ALA A 124 7.88 6.53 -13.81
CA ALA A 124 6.78 7.48 -14.06
C ALA A 124 6.42 8.35 -12.84
N GLY A 125 7.04 8.09 -11.67
CA GLY A 125 6.90 8.91 -10.47
C GLY A 125 5.88 8.39 -9.45
N ALA A 126 5.57 7.09 -9.43
CA ALA A 126 4.85 6.48 -8.32
C ALA A 126 5.60 6.69 -7.00
N ASP A 127 4.89 7.01 -5.93
CA ASP A 127 5.46 7.12 -4.58
C ASP A 127 5.39 5.78 -3.84
N LEU A 128 4.31 5.04 -4.07
CA LEU A 128 4.07 3.71 -3.55
C LEU A 128 3.61 2.79 -4.69
N ILE A 129 4.09 1.56 -4.69
CA ILE A 129 3.67 0.52 -5.64
C ILE A 129 3.28 -0.72 -4.86
N SER A 130 2.03 -1.14 -4.99
CA SER A 130 1.49 -2.36 -4.42
C SER A 130 1.19 -3.40 -5.50
N PHE A 131 1.42 -4.68 -5.19
CA PHE A 131 1.19 -5.78 -6.14
C PHE A 131 0.72 -7.04 -5.42
N HIS A 132 0.04 -7.91 -6.17
CA HIS A 132 -0.43 -9.20 -5.67
C HIS A 132 0.71 -10.22 -5.60
N PRO A 133 0.95 -10.88 -4.46
CA PRO A 133 2.03 -11.88 -4.34
C PRO A 133 1.92 -13.03 -5.34
N ASP A 134 0.70 -13.45 -5.68
CA ASP A 134 0.41 -14.52 -6.62
C ASP A 134 0.67 -14.13 -8.10
N ALA A 135 0.85 -12.84 -8.38
CA ALA A 135 1.27 -12.34 -9.70
C ALA A 135 2.79 -12.31 -9.88
N SER A 136 3.57 -12.52 -8.81
CA SER A 136 5.04 -12.53 -8.85
C SER A 136 5.60 -13.91 -8.58
N THR A 137 6.53 -14.39 -9.43
CA THR A 137 7.25 -15.64 -9.22
C THR A 137 8.22 -15.57 -8.03
N HIS A 138 8.73 -14.36 -7.71
CA HIS A 138 9.73 -14.12 -6.67
C HIS A 138 9.39 -12.85 -5.88
N VAL A 139 8.41 -12.93 -4.98
CA VAL A 139 7.86 -11.79 -4.23
C VAL A 139 8.94 -10.93 -3.57
N HIS A 140 9.87 -11.54 -2.83
CA HIS A 140 10.94 -10.80 -2.17
C HIS A 140 11.83 -10.03 -3.16
N ARG A 141 12.15 -10.61 -4.33
CA ARG A 141 12.92 -9.92 -5.38
C ARG A 141 12.14 -8.72 -5.95
N SER A 142 10.84 -8.88 -6.18
CA SER A 142 9.98 -7.79 -6.67
C SER A 142 9.92 -6.65 -5.66
N ILE A 143 9.79 -6.95 -4.37
CA ILE A 143 9.88 -5.96 -3.28
C ILE A 143 11.21 -5.19 -3.34
N GLN A 144 12.34 -5.89 -3.42
CA GLN A 144 13.66 -5.26 -3.51
C GLN A 144 13.82 -4.38 -4.76
N ALA A 145 13.29 -4.82 -5.91
CA ALA A 145 13.36 -4.07 -7.16
C ALA A 145 12.58 -2.75 -7.09
N ILE A 146 11.41 -2.74 -6.45
CA ILE A 146 10.60 -1.53 -6.21
C ILE A 146 11.34 -0.59 -5.26
N ARG A 147 11.82 -1.10 -4.11
CA ARG A 147 12.56 -0.29 -3.12
C ARG A 147 13.84 0.32 -3.69
N ALA A 148 14.54 -0.41 -4.54
CA ALA A 148 15.76 0.09 -5.21
C ALA A 148 15.50 1.30 -6.12
N ARG A 149 14.24 1.54 -6.54
CA ARG A 149 13.80 2.73 -7.29
C ARG A 149 13.34 3.87 -6.40
N GLY A 150 13.41 3.72 -5.07
CA GLY A 150 13.01 4.75 -4.11
C GLY A 150 11.51 4.83 -3.83
N CYS A 151 10.72 3.86 -4.30
CA CYS A 151 9.29 3.76 -3.99
C CYS A 151 9.07 3.00 -2.68
N GLN A 152 8.01 3.36 -1.96
CA GLN A 152 7.41 2.49 -0.96
C GLN A 152 6.78 1.27 -1.64
N VAL A 153 6.68 0.14 -0.92
CA VAL A 153 6.17 -1.09 -1.49
C VAL A 153 5.05 -1.69 -0.64
N GLY A 154 3.98 -2.14 -1.31
CA GLY A 154 2.84 -2.82 -0.70
C GLY A 154 2.61 -4.21 -1.25
N LEU A 155 1.98 -5.07 -0.44
CA LEU A 155 1.44 -6.35 -0.89
C LEU A 155 -0.08 -6.35 -0.80
N VAL A 156 -0.71 -6.87 -1.87
CA VAL A 156 -2.16 -6.87 -2.04
C VAL A 156 -2.71 -8.28 -1.91
N PHE A 157 -3.78 -8.44 -1.15
CA PHE A 157 -4.39 -9.73 -0.87
C PHE A 157 -5.85 -9.77 -1.34
N ASN A 158 -6.12 -10.63 -2.31
CA ASN A 158 -7.48 -10.94 -2.78
C ASN A 158 -8.37 -11.49 -1.65
N PRO A 159 -9.71 -11.43 -1.77
CA PRO A 159 -10.62 -11.89 -0.72
C PRO A 159 -10.34 -13.32 -0.23
N ALA A 160 -9.94 -14.23 -1.12
CA ALA A 160 -9.63 -15.62 -0.76
C ALA A 160 -8.15 -15.90 -0.54
N ALA A 161 -7.22 -14.95 -0.81
CA ALA A 161 -5.78 -15.16 -0.66
C ALA A 161 -5.36 -15.23 0.82
N PRO A 162 -4.49 -16.17 1.23
CA PRO A 162 -3.93 -16.24 2.58
C PRO A 162 -2.91 -15.12 2.80
N LEU A 163 -2.63 -14.80 4.09
CA LEU A 163 -1.66 -13.78 4.49
C LEU A 163 -0.26 -14.36 4.82
N ASP A 164 -0.03 -15.66 4.61
CA ASP A 164 1.14 -16.37 5.12
C ASP A 164 2.47 -15.89 4.53
N VAL A 165 2.45 -15.33 3.31
CA VAL A 165 3.63 -14.72 2.71
C VAL A 165 4.20 -13.57 3.56
N LEU A 166 3.35 -12.89 4.35
CA LEU A 166 3.78 -11.82 5.25
C LEU A 166 4.77 -12.29 6.31
N ASP A 167 4.71 -13.56 6.74
CA ASP A 167 5.63 -14.11 7.73
C ASP A 167 7.10 -14.03 7.28
N TRP A 168 7.35 -13.89 5.99
CA TRP A 168 8.68 -13.88 5.37
C TRP A 168 9.13 -12.51 4.85
N VAL A 169 8.21 -11.55 4.68
CA VAL A 169 8.49 -10.28 3.99
C VAL A 169 7.91 -9.04 4.68
N ILE A 170 7.25 -9.19 5.83
CA ILE A 170 6.60 -8.07 6.52
C ILE A 170 7.60 -6.98 6.91
N ASP A 171 8.85 -7.35 7.12
CA ASP A 171 9.93 -6.42 7.46
C ASP A 171 10.39 -5.54 6.28
N ASP A 172 10.00 -5.89 5.07
CA ASP A 172 10.44 -5.25 3.83
C ASP A 172 9.33 -4.49 3.10
N ILE A 173 8.16 -4.34 3.71
CA ILE A 173 7.01 -3.65 3.11
C ILE A 173 6.57 -2.45 3.94
N ASP A 174 5.90 -1.51 3.28
CA ASP A 174 5.41 -0.26 3.86
C ASP A 174 3.87 -0.22 3.91
N LEU A 175 3.21 -1.15 3.19
CA LEU A 175 1.75 -1.21 3.10
C LEU A 175 1.25 -2.64 2.91
N ILE A 176 0.12 -2.95 3.53
CA ILE A 176 -0.71 -4.12 3.23
C ILE A 176 -2.06 -3.63 2.73
N LEU A 177 -2.43 -4.05 1.52
CA LEU A 177 -3.74 -3.75 0.93
C LEU A 177 -4.62 -5.01 0.95
N ILE A 178 -5.78 -4.90 1.59
CA ILE A 178 -6.79 -5.97 1.60
C ILE A 178 -7.90 -5.62 0.59
N MET A 179 -8.08 -6.48 -0.40
CA MET A 179 -9.20 -6.38 -1.32
C MET A 179 -10.49 -6.84 -0.62
N SER A 180 -11.47 -5.96 -0.57
CA SER A 180 -12.82 -6.25 -0.08
C SER A 180 -13.84 -6.47 -1.20
N VAL A 181 -13.37 -6.57 -2.42
CA VAL A 181 -14.08 -7.03 -3.64
C VAL A 181 -13.13 -7.90 -4.47
N ASN A 182 -13.64 -8.61 -5.46
CA ASN A 182 -12.75 -9.23 -6.45
C ASN A 182 -12.19 -8.13 -7.36
N PRO A 183 -10.86 -8.06 -7.55
CA PRO A 183 -10.25 -7.02 -8.37
C PRO A 183 -10.70 -7.09 -9.84
N GLY A 184 -10.65 -5.94 -10.54
CA GLY A 184 -10.93 -5.85 -11.97
C GLY A 184 -11.99 -4.80 -12.35
N PHE A 185 -12.94 -4.47 -11.49
CA PHE A 185 -14.00 -3.51 -11.78
C PHE A 185 -14.36 -2.67 -10.55
N GLY A 186 -14.66 -1.39 -10.75
CA GLY A 186 -15.18 -0.50 -9.72
C GLY A 186 -16.67 -0.74 -9.42
N GLY A 187 -17.19 -0.12 -8.34
CA GLY A 187 -18.62 -0.10 -8.02
C GLY A 187 -19.20 -1.37 -7.41
N GLN A 188 -18.37 -2.33 -7.02
CA GLN A 188 -18.79 -3.59 -6.41
C GLN A 188 -19.20 -3.42 -4.93
N SER A 189 -19.99 -4.38 -4.43
CA SER A 189 -20.40 -4.44 -3.01
C SER A 189 -19.26 -5.01 -2.15
N PHE A 190 -19.09 -4.42 -0.97
CA PHE A 190 -18.12 -4.86 0.04
C PHE A 190 -18.37 -6.33 0.48
N ILE A 191 -17.31 -7.13 0.50
CA ILE A 191 -17.33 -8.52 0.97
C ILE A 191 -17.06 -8.55 2.47
N ASP A 192 -18.07 -8.84 3.29
CA ASP A 192 -17.99 -8.79 4.76
C ASP A 192 -16.89 -9.69 5.36
N SER A 193 -16.57 -10.83 4.74
CA SER A 193 -15.49 -11.69 5.22
C SER A 193 -14.10 -11.04 5.18
N ALA A 194 -13.92 -9.96 4.39
CA ALA A 194 -12.67 -9.20 4.34
C ALA A 194 -12.32 -8.56 5.69
N LEU A 195 -13.31 -8.20 6.52
CA LEU A 195 -13.07 -7.63 7.85
C LEU A 195 -12.20 -8.54 8.72
N ARG A 196 -12.45 -9.85 8.71
CA ARG A 196 -11.62 -10.81 9.46
C ARG A 196 -10.17 -10.83 8.97
N LYS A 197 -9.96 -10.60 7.66
CA LYS A 197 -8.61 -10.51 7.08
C LYS A 197 -7.93 -9.20 7.48
N VAL A 198 -8.66 -8.08 7.50
CA VAL A 198 -8.18 -6.80 8.02
C VAL A 198 -7.69 -6.94 9.47
N GLU A 199 -8.51 -7.56 10.35
CA GLU A 199 -8.12 -7.83 11.73
C GLU A 199 -6.85 -8.72 11.84
N GLN A 200 -6.73 -9.74 10.96
CA GLN A 200 -5.54 -10.60 10.94
C GLN A 200 -4.30 -9.85 10.48
N ALA A 201 -4.43 -9.01 9.44
CA ALA A 201 -3.34 -8.17 8.96
C ALA A 201 -2.90 -7.17 10.04
N ARG A 202 -3.86 -6.50 10.71
CA ARG A 202 -3.57 -5.57 11.81
C ARG A 202 -2.78 -6.23 12.93
N ARG A 203 -3.20 -7.42 13.38
CA ARG A 203 -2.44 -8.18 14.40
C ARG A 203 -1.00 -8.48 13.97
N ARG A 204 -0.75 -8.79 12.70
CA ARG A 204 0.61 -9.04 12.18
C ARG A 204 1.45 -7.75 12.17
N ILE A 205 0.86 -6.64 11.77
CA ILE A 205 1.51 -5.32 11.78
C ILE A 205 1.87 -4.93 13.23
N ASP A 206 0.94 -5.06 14.17
CA ASP A 206 1.17 -4.71 15.57
C ASP A 206 2.26 -5.60 16.20
N ALA A 207 2.30 -6.89 15.82
CA ALA A 207 3.31 -7.84 16.30
C ALA A 207 4.72 -7.54 15.76
N CYS A 208 4.85 -7.03 14.52
CA CYS A 208 6.16 -6.69 13.95
C CYS A 208 6.70 -5.34 14.46
N GLY A 209 5.84 -4.46 15.00
CA GLY A 209 6.22 -3.18 15.58
C GLY A 209 6.71 -2.13 14.56
N LYS A 210 6.44 -2.32 13.26
CA LYS A 210 6.79 -1.38 12.20
C LYS A 210 5.60 -0.50 11.83
N ASP A 211 5.89 0.68 11.29
CA ASP A 211 4.89 1.58 10.74
C ASP A 211 4.52 1.12 9.31
N ILE A 212 3.55 0.19 9.24
CA ILE A 212 3.01 -0.36 8.00
C ILE A 212 1.54 0.07 7.90
N ARG A 213 1.18 0.71 6.80
CA ARG A 213 -0.20 1.09 6.53
C ARG A 213 -1.06 -0.14 6.23
N LEU A 214 -2.29 -0.13 6.73
CA LEU A 214 -3.29 -1.15 6.42
C LEU A 214 -4.41 -0.52 5.61
N GLU A 215 -4.36 -0.76 4.32
CA GLU A 215 -5.27 -0.22 3.33
C GLU A 215 -6.35 -1.23 2.98
N VAL A 216 -7.55 -0.73 2.67
CA VAL A 216 -8.68 -1.54 2.19
C VAL A 216 -9.25 -0.93 0.92
N ASP A 217 -9.38 -1.76 -0.12
CA ASP A 217 -9.97 -1.38 -1.40
C ASP A 217 -11.17 -2.26 -1.75
N GLY A 218 -12.27 -1.59 -2.12
CA GLY A 218 -13.49 -2.22 -2.63
C GLY A 218 -14.74 -1.93 -1.82
N GLY A 219 -15.67 -1.20 -2.41
CA GLY A 219 -16.99 -0.94 -1.83
C GLY A 219 -16.99 -0.06 -0.58
N ILE A 220 -15.94 0.71 -0.35
CA ILE A 220 -15.84 1.63 0.79
C ILE A 220 -16.75 2.86 0.58
N LYS A 221 -17.52 3.19 1.61
CA LYS A 221 -18.48 4.31 1.65
C LYS A 221 -18.52 4.89 3.06
N ALA A 222 -19.16 6.05 3.21
CA ALA A 222 -19.32 6.70 4.52
C ALA A 222 -20.11 5.85 5.54
N ASP A 223 -20.98 4.96 5.08
CA ASP A 223 -21.82 4.09 5.94
C ASP A 223 -21.10 2.83 6.46
N ASN A 224 -19.98 2.43 5.85
CA ASN A 224 -19.24 1.25 6.26
C ASN A 224 -17.79 1.52 6.69
N ILE A 225 -17.22 2.70 6.37
CA ILE A 225 -15.81 3.02 6.60
C ILE A 225 -15.40 2.89 8.08
N ARG A 226 -16.29 3.27 9.02
CA ARG A 226 -16.04 3.15 10.45
C ARG A 226 -15.83 1.69 10.85
N ARG A 227 -16.70 0.79 10.38
CA ARG A 227 -16.59 -0.65 10.66
C ARG A 227 -15.27 -1.24 10.14
N VAL A 228 -14.77 -0.73 9.01
CA VAL A 228 -13.49 -1.15 8.44
C VAL A 228 -12.32 -0.60 9.25
N ALA A 229 -12.42 0.65 9.73
CA ALA A 229 -11.45 1.25 10.65
C ALA A 229 -11.39 0.50 12.00
N ASP A 230 -12.55 0.13 12.55
CA ASP A 230 -12.64 -0.65 13.80
C ASP A 230 -12.00 -2.05 13.66
N ALA A 231 -12.00 -2.63 12.46
CA ALA A 231 -11.27 -3.87 12.16
C ALA A 231 -9.74 -3.67 12.07
N GLY A 232 -9.25 -2.42 12.08
CA GLY A 232 -7.84 -2.08 12.14
C GLY A 232 -7.26 -1.40 10.90
N ALA A 233 -8.07 -1.12 9.86
CA ALA A 233 -7.61 -0.36 8.69
C ALA A 233 -7.38 1.11 9.05
N ASP A 234 -6.39 1.73 8.40
CA ASP A 234 -6.06 3.14 8.56
C ASP A 234 -6.06 3.92 7.24
N THR A 235 -6.16 3.24 6.10
CA THR A 235 -6.17 3.81 4.76
C THR A 235 -7.31 3.22 3.94
N PHE A 236 -8.10 4.07 3.26
CA PHE A 236 -9.36 3.68 2.63
C PHE A 236 -9.41 4.12 1.18
N VAL A 237 -9.49 3.15 0.27
CA VAL A 237 -9.68 3.41 -1.15
C VAL A 237 -11.17 3.55 -1.45
N ALA A 238 -11.56 4.68 -2.05
CA ALA A 238 -12.93 4.95 -2.43
C ALA A 238 -13.00 5.50 -3.85
N GLY A 239 -13.59 4.74 -4.76
CA GLY A 239 -13.77 5.13 -6.16
C GLY A 239 -15.17 5.71 -6.40
N SER A 240 -16.12 4.88 -6.81
CA SER A 240 -17.47 5.28 -7.20
C SER A 240 -18.25 6.02 -6.10
N ALA A 241 -17.92 5.79 -4.83
CA ALA A 241 -18.53 6.52 -3.71
C ALA A 241 -18.21 8.02 -3.74
N ILE A 242 -17.03 8.40 -4.28
CA ILE A 242 -16.59 9.80 -4.42
C ILE A 242 -16.92 10.31 -5.83
N PHE A 243 -16.36 9.69 -6.87
CA PHE A 243 -16.49 10.18 -8.26
C PHE A 243 -17.90 10.05 -8.83
N GLY A 244 -18.77 9.22 -8.26
CA GLY A 244 -20.20 9.13 -8.61
C GLY A 244 -21.07 10.26 -8.03
N GLN A 245 -20.50 11.21 -7.31
CA GLN A 245 -21.22 12.31 -6.67
C GLN A 245 -20.80 13.67 -7.24
N PRO A 246 -21.70 14.66 -7.30
CA PRO A 246 -21.38 15.97 -7.84
C PRO A 246 -20.49 16.83 -6.92
N ASP A 247 -20.45 16.52 -5.62
CA ASP A 247 -19.67 17.26 -4.61
C ASP A 247 -18.72 16.30 -3.86
N TYR A 248 -17.47 16.21 -4.33
CA TYR A 248 -16.43 15.36 -3.76
C TYR A 248 -16.10 15.76 -2.31
N ARG A 249 -16.11 17.07 -2.01
CA ARG A 249 -15.81 17.58 -0.67
C ARG A 249 -16.83 17.08 0.34
N ALA A 250 -18.10 17.22 0.05
CA ALA A 250 -19.17 16.75 0.94
C ALA A 250 -19.10 15.25 1.21
N VAL A 251 -18.63 14.45 0.23
CA VAL A 251 -18.44 12.99 0.43
C VAL A 251 -17.25 12.72 1.34
N ILE A 252 -16.10 13.32 1.07
CA ILE A 252 -14.87 13.12 1.86
C ILE A 252 -15.08 13.59 3.31
N GLU A 253 -15.75 14.73 3.52
CA GLU A 253 -16.10 15.21 4.85
C GLU A 253 -17.02 14.25 5.62
N ARG A 254 -18.03 13.65 4.96
CA ARG A 254 -18.86 12.61 5.58
C ARG A 254 -18.05 11.37 5.95
N MET A 255 -17.11 10.93 5.11
CA MET A 255 -16.21 9.82 5.41
C MET A 255 -15.34 10.13 6.64
N ARG A 256 -14.76 11.32 6.70
CA ARG A 256 -13.96 11.76 7.87
C ARG A 256 -14.79 11.87 9.14
N ALA A 257 -16.01 12.40 9.04
CA ALA A 257 -16.94 12.46 10.17
C ALA A 257 -17.28 11.05 10.70
N ALA A 258 -17.52 10.09 9.81
CA ALA A 258 -17.77 8.70 10.20
C ALA A 258 -16.55 8.05 10.87
N LEU A 259 -15.32 8.39 10.44
CA LEU A 259 -14.07 7.90 11.06
C LEU A 259 -13.80 8.52 12.44
N SER A 260 -14.36 9.70 12.72
CA SER A 260 -14.17 10.43 13.98
C SER A 260 -15.24 10.13 15.03
N ALA A 261 -16.32 9.43 14.65
CA ALA A 261 -17.42 9.04 15.52
C ALA A 261 -17.06 7.80 16.37
#